data_db93efe6b5f1a42bead9e353eb80643f
#
_entry.id   db93efe6b5f1a42bead9e353eb80643f
#
_cell.length_a   1.000
_cell.length_b   1.000
_cell.length_c   1.000
_cell.angle_alpha   90.00
_cell.angle_beta   90.00
_cell.angle_gamma   90.00
#
_symmetry.space_group_name_H-M   'P 1'
#
loop_
_entity.id
_entity.type
_entity.pdbx_description
1 polymer ?
#
loop_
_entity_poly.entity_id
_entity_poly.type
_entity_poly.pdbx_seq_one_letter_code
_entity_poly.pdbx_strand_id
1 'polypeptide(L)'
;MLQRAGQDVTLIGRPEQVGAICSGGLHIDGALGRFSVQVPVAEQLDFRPDLALLTVKTQDVVPAVQANLSYLTDTPLVTLQNGLRSDDLVAGVLPPHQIVSAVVSIIATYLTPGSVTVISPGSLVIGHPFAATEPLLPMVAEILNHAIPTQISANIRGAHWLKLLVNVNNALPAITNRTVQEVYADPYLSRLMIRLLREGLAVVQRAGIKLESLPDVSVALIRLLGRLPVRFAARLASAKVRRTVSTLPVFGSTLQSLRRHRSTEIDYLNGEIVRLGTEVGVPTPLNAMVVKMVHRVEKQGRFLGVNAIREAIVTRGS
;
A
#
# COMPACT_ATOMS: atom_id res chain seq x y z
N MET A 1 -17.18 0.38 -7.61
CA MET A 1 -17.88 1.40 -6.81
C MET A 1 -18.20 2.63 -7.64
N LEU A 2 -17.24 3.28 -8.29
CA LEU A 2 -17.49 4.45 -9.17
C LEU A 2 -18.52 4.15 -10.25
N GLN A 3 -18.40 3.03 -10.97
CA GLN A 3 -19.41 2.60 -11.96
C GLN A 3 -20.83 2.50 -11.36
N ARG A 4 -20.97 1.97 -10.15
CA ARG A 4 -22.26 1.92 -9.44
C ARG A 4 -22.79 3.28 -8.99
N ALA A 5 -21.89 4.23 -8.82
CA ALA A 5 -22.23 5.62 -8.51
C ALA A 5 -22.54 6.47 -9.75
N GLY A 6 -22.63 5.83 -10.94
CA GLY A 6 -23.02 6.51 -12.18
C GLY A 6 -21.84 7.15 -12.94
N GLN A 7 -20.60 6.88 -12.52
CA GLN A 7 -19.42 7.31 -13.28
C GLN A 7 -19.17 6.35 -14.43
N ASP A 8 -18.77 6.87 -15.59
CA ASP A 8 -18.31 6.03 -16.70
C ASP A 8 -16.89 5.55 -16.43
N VAL A 9 -16.69 4.24 -16.29
CA VAL A 9 -15.43 3.64 -15.88
C VAL A 9 -14.98 2.59 -16.87
N THR A 10 -13.79 2.73 -17.41
CA THR A 10 -13.10 1.69 -18.19
C THR A 10 -11.93 1.14 -17.38
N LEU A 11 -11.83 -0.17 -17.25
CA LEU A 11 -10.72 -0.84 -16.60
C LEU A 11 -9.64 -1.18 -17.63
N ILE A 12 -8.39 -0.83 -17.34
CA ILE A 12 -7.24 -1.25 -18.14
C ILE A 12 -6.50 -2.33 -17.36
N GLY A 13 -6.33 -3.50 -17.97
CA GLY A 13 -5.77 -4.65 -17.28
C GLY A 13 -4.96 -5.58 -18.18
N ARG A 14 -4.36 -6.59 -17.55
CA ARG A 14 -3.63 -7.64 -18.29
C ARG A 14 -4.61 -8.57 -18.98
N PRO A 15 -4.20 -9.31 -20.05
CA PRO A 15 -5.08 -10.19 -20.82
C PRO A 15 -5.91 -11.15 -19.97
N GLU A 16 -5.32 -11.74 -18.92
CA GLU A 16 -5.99 -12.65 -17.99
C GLU A 16 -7.15 -11.99 -17.22
N GLN A 17 -6.99 -10.70 -16.86
CA GLN A 17 -8.01 -9.91 -16.16
C GLN A 17 -9.10 -9.46 -17.12
N VAL A 18 -8.69 -8.99 -18.29
CA VAL A 18 -9.59 -8.60 -19.37
C VAL A 18 -10.50 -9.78 -19.73
N GLY A 19 -9.95 -10.96 -20.01
CA GLY A 19 -10.72 -12.15 -20.33
C GLY A 19 -11.71 -12.55 -19.24
N ALA A 20 -11.28 -12.53 -17.97
CA ALA A 20 -12.15 -12.89 -16.84
C ALA A 20 -13.31 -11.89 -16.65
N ILE A 21 -13.04 -10.58 -16.78
CA ILE A 21 -14.07 -9.54 -16.60
C ILE A 21 -15.02 -9.49 -17.80
N CYS A 22 -14.53 -9.63 -19.03
CA CYS A 22 -15.38 -9.70 -20.23
C CYS A 22 -16.37 -10.86 -20.16
N SER A 23 -15.92 -12.04 -19.68
CA SER A 23 -16.75 -13.23 -19.65
C SER A 23 -17.77 -13.27 -18.50
N GLY A 24 -17.41 -12.74 -17.33
CA GLY A 24 -18.20 -12.89 -16.10
C GLY A 24 -18.56 -11.58 -15.39
N GLY A 25 -18.03 -10.44 -15.82
CA GLY A 25 -18.09 -9.20 -15.06
C GLY A 25 -17.10 -9.17 -13.88
N LEU A 26 -17.09 -8.06 -13.16
CA LEU A 26 -16.29 -7.89 -11.95
C LEU A 26 -17.14 -8.24 -10.73
N HIS A 27 -16.77 -9.30 -10.02
CA HIS A 27 -17.44 -9.76 -8.81
C HIS A 27 -16.84 -9.13 -7.58
N ILE A 28 -17.70 -8.56 -6.73
CA ILE A 28 -17.32 -7.96 -5.44
C ILE A 28 -18.07 -8.70 -4.35
N ASP A 29 -17.37 -9.05 -3.27
CA ASP A 29 -17.96 -9.58 -2.04
C ASP A 29 -17.30 -9.01 -0.79
N GLY A 30 -17.75 -9.44 0.40
CA GLY A 30 -17.23 -9.03 1.70
C GLY A 30 -18.00 -7.85 2.31
N ALA A 31 -17.26 -6.90 2.91
CA ALA A 31 -17.83 -5.82 3.72
C ALA A 31 -18.79 -4.87 2.95
N LEU A 32 -18.73 -4.85 1.63
CA LEU A 32 -19.62 -4.06 0.77
C LEU A 32 -20.85 -4.83 0.27
N GLY A 33 -21.05 -6.07 0.74
CA GLY A 33 -22.06 -6.99 0.23
C GLY A 33 -21.57 -7.76 -0.99
N ARG A 34 -22.44 -8.55 -1.61
CA ARG A 34 -22.15 -9.36 -2.80
C ARG A 34 -22.88 -8.81 -4.00
N PHE A 35 -22.15 -8.46 -5.04
CA PHE A 35 -22.69 -7.98 -6.30
C PHE A 35 -21.69 -8.16 -7.45
N SER A 36 -22.19 -8.08 -8.69
CA SER A 36 -21.37 -8.05 -9.89
C SER A 36 -21.60 -6.75 -10.64
N VAL A 37 -20.55 -6.26 -11.30
CA VAL A 37 -20.61 -5.05 -12.12
C VAL A 37 -20.11 -5.38 -13.51
N GLN A 38 -20.89 -5.03 -14.52
CA GLN A 38 -20.41 -4.98 -15.89
C GLN A 38 -19.67 -3.66 -16.08
N VAL A 39 -18.45 -3.72 -16.53
CA VAL A 39 -17.59 -2.56 -16.74
C VAL A 39 -16.77 -2.79 -18.01
N PRO A 40 -16.67 -1.80 -18.92
CA PRO A 40 -15.76 -1.87 -20.05
C PRO A 40 -14.34 -2.18 -19.58
N VAL A 41 -13.66 -3.07 -20.29
CA VAL A 41 -12.29 -3.47 -19.94
C VAL A 41 -11.47 -3.65 -21.22
N ALA A 42 -10.23 -3.17 -21.19
CA ALA A 42 -9.30 -3.25 -22.31
C ALA A 42 -7.87 -3.48 -21.79
N GLU A 43 -6.95 -3.81 -22.67
CA GLU A 43 -5.52 -3.97 -22.33
C GLU A 43 -4.77 -2.64 -22.39
N GLN A 44 -5.26 -1.68 -23.18
CA GLN A 44 -4.68 -0.35 -23.34
C GLN A 44 -5.82 0.68 -23.51
N LEU A 45 -5.53 1.95 -23.22
CA LEU A 45 -6.41 3.05 -23.54
C LEU A 45 -6.49 3.24 -25.06
N ASP A 46 -7.69 3.54 -25.55
CA ASP A 46 -8.00 3.95 -26.92
C ASP A 46 -8.74 5.30 -26.99
N PHE A 47 -8.91 5.94 -25.83
CA PHE A 47 -9.53 7.25 -25.67
C PHE A 47 -8.82 8.06 -24.58
N ARG A 48 -9.04 9.38 -24.54
CA ARG A 48 -8.56 10.26 -23.48
C ARG A 48 -9.57 10.28 -22.32
N PRO A 49 -9.21 9.83 -21.12
CA PRO A 49 -10.11 9.90 -19.97
C PRO A 49 -10.08 11.30 -19.31
N ASP A 50 -11.17 11.69 -18.64
CA ASP A 50 -11.22 12.90 -17.81
C ASP A 50 -10.40 12.76 -16.53
N LEU A 51 -10.22 11.54 -16.02
CA LEU A 51 -9.45 11.21 -14.85
C LEU A 51 -8.86 9.79 -14.98
N ALA A 52 -7.56 9.64 -14.75
CA ALA A 52 -6.89 8.35 -14.72
C ALA A 52 -6.54 7.93 -13.28
N LEU A 53 -6.89 6.70 -12.91
CA LEU A 53 -6.51 6.08 -11.62
C LEU A 53 -5.44 5.02 -11.84
N LEU A 54 -4.20 5.32 -11.46
CA LEU A 54 -3.06 4.41 -11.64
C LEU A 54 -3.00 3.40 -10.48
N THR A 55 -3.40 2.16 -10.74
CA THR A 55 -3.55 1.10 -9.73
C THR A 55 -2.57 -0.05 -9.86
N VAL A 56 -1.64 0.02 -10.81
CA VAL A 56 -0.56 -0.97 -10.97
C VAL A 56 0.40 -0.92 -9.78
N LYS A 57 1.27 -1.91 -9.62
CA LYS A 57 2.33 -1.86 -8.61
C LYS A 57 3.39 -0.83 -8.95
N THR A 58 4.12 -0.37 -7.94
CA THR A 58 5.14 0.68 -8.08
C THR A 58 6.18 0.37 -9.17
N GLN A 59 6.63 -0.89 -9.30
CA GLN A 59 7.56 -1.30 -10.36
C GLN A 59 6.97 -1.26 -11.77
N ASP A 60 5.65 -1.32 -11.90
CA ASP A 60 4.93 -1.33 -13.18
C ASP A 60 4.44 0.09 -13.59
N VAL A 61 4.67 1.12 -12.75
CA VAL A 61 4.15 2.49 -12.94
C VAL A 61 4.66 3.12 -14.22
N VAL A 62 5.98 3.16 -14.43
CA VAL A 62 6.57 3.79 -15.62
C VAL A 62 6.15 3.07 -16.92
N PRO A 63 6.25 1.73 -17.04
CA PRO A 63 5.75 1.05 -18.21
C PRO A 63 4.26 1.27 -18.50
N ALA A 64 3.42 1.30 -17.46
CA ALA A 64 1.98 1.50 -17.63
C ALA A 64 1.64 2.91 -18.14
N VAL A 65 2.33 3.95 -17.63
CA VAL A 65 2.15 5.32 -18.09
C VAL A 65 2.68 5.49 -19.52
N GLN A 66 3.86 4.95 -19.82
CA GLN A 66 4.46 5.03 -21.15
C GLN A 66 3.62 4.35 -22.22
N ALA A 67 3.04 3.17 -21.92
CA ALA A 67 2.17 2.44 -22.84
C ALA A 67 0.89 3.20 -23.22
N ASN A 68 0.47 4.16 -22.39
CA ASN A 68 -0.76 4.93 -22.58
C ASN A 68 -0.50 6.46 -22.71
N LEU A 69 0.74 6.86 -22.96
CA LEU A 69 1.17 8.25 -22.86
C LEU A 69 0.37 9.19 -23.75
N SER A 70 0.04 8.79 -24.99
CA SER A 70 -0.74 9.59 -25.95
C SER A 70 -2.14 9.97 -25.44
N TYR A 71 -2.70 9.17 -24.53
CA TYR A 71 -4.02 9.41 -23.94
C TYR A 71 -3.96 10.05 -22.55
N LEU A 72 -2.77 10.06 -21.91
CA LEU A 72 -2.58 10.60 -20.57
C LEU A 72 -2.02 12.03 -20.56
N THR A 73 -1.58 12.56 -21.69
CA THR A 73 -1.14 13.97 -21.80
C THR A 73 -2.29 14.90 -21.40
N ASP A 74 -2.04 15.80 -20.47
CA ASP A 74 -3.02 16.75 -19.87
C ASP A 74 -4.22 16.06 -19.15
N THR A 75 -4.16 14.76 -18.88
CA THR A 75 -5.16 14.05 -18.09
C THR A 75 -4.74 14.04 -16.63
N PRO A 76 -5.60 14.47 -15.68
CA PRO A 76 -5.35 14.29 -14.26
C PRO A 76 -5.10 12.81 -13.94
N LEU A 77 -4.00 12.52 -13.25
CA LEU A 77 -3.62 11.15 -12.90
C LEU A 77 -3.46 10.99 -11.40
N VAL A 78 -4.21 10.05 -10.82
CA VAL A 78 -4.13 9.72 -9.39
C VAL A 78 -3.25 8.49 -9.20
N THR A 79 -2.16 8.62 -8.46
CA THR A 79 -1.30 7.51 -8.02
C THR A 79 -1.89 6.88 -6.76
N LEU A 80 -2.07 5.54 -6.76
CA LEU A 80 -2.69 4.80 -5.65
C LEU A 80 -1.76 3.73 -5.05
N GLN A 81 -0.47 3.76 -5.39
CA GLN A 81 0.49 2.78 -4.94
C GLN A 81 0.81 2.91 -3.45
N ASN A 82 1.19 1.79 -2.82
CA ASN A 82 1.86 1.84 -1.53
C ASN A 82 3.31 2.33 -1.71
N GLY A 83 3.84 2.97 -0.67
CA GLY A 83 5.21 3.50 -0.71
C GLY A 83 5.26 4.98 -1.03
N LEU A 84 6.40 5.46 -1.51
CA LEU A 84 6.70 6.89 -1.62
C LEU A 84 7.14 7.32 -3.01
N ARG A 85 7.42 6.37 -3.92
CA ARG A 85 8.15 6.66 -5.16
C ARG A 85 7.29 6.83 -6.39
N SER A 86 6.05 6.35 -6.37
CA SER A 86 5.20 6.37 -7.57
C SER A 86 5.00 7.76 -8.13
N ASP A 87 4.83 8.77 -7.27
CA ASP A 87 4.67 10.15 -7.70
C ASP A 87 5.91 10.66 -8.46
N ASP A 88 7.10 10.43 -7.90
CA ASP A 88 8.36 10.85 -8.52
C ASP A 88 8.65 10.06 -9.82
N LEU A 89 8.26 8.78 -9.89
CA LEU A 89 8.38 7.97 -11.10
C LEU A 89 7.45 8.46 -12.21
N VAL A 90 6.20 8.80 -11.87
CA VAL A 90 5.25 9.36 -12.83
C VAL A 90 5.69 10.76 -13.28
N ALA A 91 6.23 11.58 -12.38
CA ALA A 91 6.74 12.92 -12.72
C ALA A 91 7.96 12.91 -13.67
N GLY A 92 8.64 11.76 -13.76
CA GLY A 92 9.67 11.53 -14.79
C GLY A 92 9.12 11.30 -16.20
N VAL A 93 7.79 11.13 -16.34
CA VAL A 93 7.13 10.83 -17.62
C VAL A 93 6.04 11.85 -17.95
N LEU A 94 5.29 12.30 -16.96
CA LEU A 94 4.17 13.25 -17.10
C LEU A 94 4.45 14.54 -16.31
N PRO A 95 3.85 15.66 -16.72
CA PRO A 95 3.98 16.93 -15.99
C PRO A 95 3.53 16.83 -14.53
N PRO A 96 4.33 17.30 -13.56
CA PRO A 96 4.03 17.18 -12.13
C PRO A 96 2.69 17.78 -11.69
N HIS A 97 2.21 18.83 -12.39
CA HIS A 97 0.97 19.54 -12.03
C HIS A 97 -0.29 18.70 -12.23
N GLN A 98 -0.27 17.68 -13.11
CA GLN A 98 -1.40 16.79 -13.34
C GLN A 98 -1.44 15.59 -12.39
N ILE A 99 -0.43 15.43 -11.49
CA ILE A 99 -0.31 14.29 -10.60
C ILE A 99 -1.00 14.61 -9.26
N VAL A 100 -1.95 13.76 -8.90
CA VAL A 100 -2.56 13.69 -7.58
C VAL A 100 -2.09 12.43 -6.90
N SER A 101 -1.58 12.56 -5.69
CA SER A 101 -1.15 11.43 -4.88
C SER A 101 -2.28 10.96 -3.96
N ALA A 102 -2.44 9.64 -3.78
CA ALA A 102 -3.47 9.10 -2.90
C ALA A 102 -2.95 8.04 -1.93
N VAL A 103 -3.28 8.20 -0.67
CA VAL A 103 -3.12 7.16 0.36
C VAL A 103 -4.42 6.37 0.47
N VAL A 104 -4.35 5.06 0.20
CA VAL A 104 -5.49 4.15 0.17
C VAL A 104 -5.58 3.37 1.48
N SER A 105 -6.68 3.45 2.23
CA SER A 105 -6.92 2.67 3.46
C SER A 105 -7.86 1.47 3.25
N ILE A 106 -8.28 1.20 2.02
CA ILE A 106 -9.11 0.05 1.67
C ILE A 106 -8.31 -1.25 1.85
N ILE A 107 -8.91 -2.23 2.51
CA ILE A 107 -8.33 -3.57 2.64
C ILE A 107 -9.15 -4.51 1.75
N ALA A 108 -8.52 -5.06 0.74
CA ALA A 108 -9.14 -6.01 -0.17
C ALA A 108 -8.21 -7.17 -0.50
N THR A 109 -8.81 -8.30 -0.83
CA THR A 109 -8.10 -9.50 -1.32
C THR A 109 -8.49 -9.72 -2.78
N TYR A 110 -7.47 -9.87 -3.62
CA TYR A 110 -7.59 -10.16 -5.05
C TYR A 110 -6.67 -11.33 -5.40
N LEU A 111 -7.20 -12.54 -5.36
CA LEU A 111 -6.44 -13.77 -5.65
C LEU A 111 -6.85 -14.41 -6.99
N THR A 112 -8.07 -14.19 -7.42
CA THR A 112 -8.63 -14.74 -8.66
C THR A 112 -9.00 -13.60 -9.60
N PRO A 113 -8.61 -13.63 -10.89
CA PRO A 113 -9.02 -12.63 -11.86
C PRO A 113 -10.55 -12.45 -11.87
N GLY A 114 -11.01 -11.19 -11.96
CA GLY A 114 -12.43 -10.86 -11.96
C GLY A 114 -13.15 -10.91 -10.60
N SER A 115 -12.45 -11.28 -9.49
CA SER A 115 -13.08 -11.40 -8.16
C SER A 115 -12.32 -10.65 -7.09
N VAL A 116 -13.00 -9.76 -6.36
CA VAL A 116 -12.43 -8.94 -5.26
C VAL A 116 -13.25 -9.13 -4.00
N THR A 117 -12.60 -9.53 -2.92
CA THR A 117 -13.19 -9.55 -1.58
C THR A 117 -12.75 -8.31 -0.79
N VAL A 118 -13.69 -7.42 -0.47
CA VAL A 118 -13.42 -6.23 0.34
C VAL A 118 -13.54 -6.60 1.82
N ILE A 119 -12.41 -6.52 2.52
CA ILE A 119 -12.34 -6.81 3.96
C ILE A 119 -12.73 -5.58 4.78
N SER A 120 -12.28 -4.39 4.35
CA SER A 120 -12.65 -3.10 4.94
C SER A 120 -12.78 -2.07 3.83
N PRO A 121 -13.90 -1.33 3.76
CA PRO A 121 -14.14 -0.34 2.71
C PRO A 121 -13.16 0.84 2.78
N GLY A 122 -12.64 1.20 3.96
CA GLY A 122 -11.63 2.23 4.14
C GLY A 122 -11.98 3.59 3.57
N SER A 123 -10.95 4.37 3.28
CA SER A 123 -11.03 5.74 2.73
C SER A 123 -9.82 6.06 1.87
N LEU A 124 -9.88 7.20 1.20
CA LEU A 124 -8.75 7.81 0.50
C LEU A 124 -8.34 9.13 1.17
N VAL A 125 -7.05 9.40 1.18
CA VAL A 125 -6.51 10.73 1.45
C VAL A 125 -5.73 11.15 0.23
N ILE A 126 -6.11 12.26 -0.41
CA ILE A 126 -5.47 12.73 -1.64
C ILE A 126 -4.76 14.06 -1.39
N GLY A 127 -3.76 14.38 -2.21
CA GLY A 127 -3.05 15.65 -2.12
C GLY A 127 -2.10 15.87 -3.29
N HIS A 128 -1.58 17.08 -3.42
CA HIS A 128 -0.53 17.35 -4.39
C HIS A 128 0.83 16.90 -3.83
N PRO A 129 1.54 15.99 -4.50
CA PRO A 129 2.89 15.60 -4.10
C PRO A 129 3.95 16.64 -4.47
N PHE A 130 3.62 17.52 -5.40
CA PHE A 130 4.44 18.62 -5.90
C PHE A 130 3.70 19.96 -5.73
N ALA A 131 4.39 21.08 -5.92
CA ALA A 131 3.72 22.38 -5.98
C ALA A 131 2.75 22.40 -7.17
N ALA A 132 1.50 22.76 -6.92
CA ALA A 132 0.46 22.86 -7.93
C ALA A 132 -0.20 24.23 -7.88
N THR A 133 -0.52 24.77 -9.05
CA THR A 133 -1.16 26.08 -9.22
C THR A 133 -2.66 25.99 -9.50
N GLU A 134 -3.17 24.79 -9.82
CA GLU A 134 -4.56 24.61 -10.23
C GLU A 134 -5.38 23.83 -9.18
N PRO A 135 -6.70 24.13 -9.05
CA PRO A 135 -7.57 23.51 -8.07
C PRO A 135 -8.04 22.10 -8.48
N LEU A 136 -7.11 21.23 -8.86
CA LEU A 136 -7.39 19.86 -9.31
C LEU A 136 -7.98 18.97 -8.18
N LEU A 137 -7.50 19.13 -6.94
CA LEU A 137 -7.91 18.31 -5.81
C LEU A 137 -9.42 18.33 -5.50
N PRO A 138 -10.12 19.49 -5.50
CA PRO A 138 -11.56 19.52 -5.24
C PRO A 138 -12.34 18.68 -6.25
N MET A 139 -12.04 18.80 -7.54
CA MET A 139 -12.68 18.02 -8.61
C MET A 139 -12.43 16.50 -8.43
N VAL A 140 -11.18 16.11 -8.20
CA VAL A 140 -10.83 14.69 -7.97
C VAL A 140 -11.50 14.17 -6.70
N ALA A 141 -11.53 14.95 -5.62
CA ALA A 141 -12.21 14.56 -4.37
C ALA A 141 -13.71 14.37 -4.57
N GLU A 142 -14.36 15.24 -5.32
CA GLU A 142 -15.79 15.16 -5.64
C GLU A 142 -16.10 13.84 -6.37
N ILE A 143 -15.38 13.55 -7.46
CA ILE A 143 -15.55 12.33 -8.23
C ILE A 143 -15.36 11.08 -7.33
N LEU A 144 -14.28 11.03 -6.57
CA LEU A 144 -13.96 9.89 -5.73
C LEU A 144 -14.96 9.70 -4.57
N ASN A 145 -15.47 10.81 -3.98
CA ASN A 145 -16.45 10.76 -2.89
C ASN A 145 -17.80 10.14 -3.29
N HIS A 146 -18.15 10.07 -4.56
CA HIS A 146 -19.32 9.32 -5.00
C HIS A 146 -19.23 7.81 -4.67
N ALA A 147 -18.03 7.29 -4.47
CA ALA A 147 -17.80 5.87 -4.26
C ALA A 147 -17.01 5.52 -3.00
N ILE A 148 -16.09 6.38 -2.57
CA ILE A 148 -15.13 6.11 -1.49
C ILE A 148 -14.91 7.42 -0.72
N PRO A 149 -15.10 7.45 0.62
CA PRO A 149 -14.82 8.61 1.43
C PRO A 149 -13.41 9.15 1.17
N THR A 150 -13.31 10.38 0.69
CA THR A 150 -12.05 10.98 0.25
C THR A 150 -11.82 12.29 0.97
N GLN A 151 -10.64 12.47 1.55
CA GLN A 151 -10.20 13.68 2.24
C GLN A 151 -9.01 14.32 1.52
N ILE A 152 -8.94 15.66 1.52
CA ILE A 152 -7.81 16.39 0.95
C ILE A 152 -6.78 16.65 2.07
N SER A 153 -5.53 16.31 1.80
CA SER A 153 -4.38 16.53 2.66
C SER A 153 -3.57 17.74 2.20
N ALA A 154 -3.11 18.54 3.14
CA ALA A 154 -2.13 19.60 2.89
C ALA A 154 -0.66 19.06 2.90
N ASN A 155 -0.45 17.81 3.37
CA ASN A 155 0.86 17.19 3.48
C ASN A 155 0.81 15.71 3.11
N ILE A 156 0.42 15.42 1.89
CA ILE A 156 0.24 14.05 1.39
C ILE A 156 1.51 13.19 1.53
N ARG A 157 2.69 13.77 1.38
CA ARG A 157 3.96 13.07 1.61
C ARG A 157 4.10 12.60 3.06
N GLY A 158 3.67 13.42 4.03
CA GLY A 158 3.63 13.03 5.46
C GLY A 158 2.62 11.93 5.75
N ALA A 159 1.48 11.91 5.06
CA ALA A 159 0.48 10.86 5.13
C ALA A 159 1.02 9.53 4.56
N HIS A 160 1.72 9.56 3.42
CA HIS A 160 2.41 8.39 2.86
C HIS A 160 3.47 7.83 3.80
N TRP A 161 4.28 8.68 4.44
CA TRP A 161 5.26 8.24 5.41
C TRP A 161 4.61 7.56 6.61
N LEU A 162 3.49 8.10 7.12
CA LEU A 162 2.75 7.43 8.20
C LEU A 162 2.24 6.05 7.75
N LYS A 163 1.67 5.96 6.56
CA LYS A 163 1.21 4.67 6.01
C LYS A 163 2.36 3.70 5.80
N LEU A 164 3.51 4.16 5.31
CA LEU A 164 4.71 3.33 5.15
C LEU A 164 5.15 2.72 6.49
N LEU A 165 5.19 3.52 7.58
CA LEU A 165 5.52 3.05 8.92
C LEU A 165 4.58 1.94 9.42
N VAL A 166 3.31 1.96 9.01
CA VAL A 166 2.37 0.86 9.28
C VAL A 166 2.66 -0.34 8.38
N ASN A 167 2.94 -0.10 7.11
CA ASN A 167 3.13 -1.14 6.09
C ASN A 167 4.45 -1.91 6.21
N VAL A 168 5.47 -1.39 6.91
CA VAL A 168 6.71 -2.16 7.18
C VAL A 168 6.44 -3.48 7.90
N ASN A 169 5.29 -3.56 8.58
CA ASN A 169 4.85 -4.76 9.27
C ASN A 169 4.33 -5.87 8.33
N ASN A 170 4.02 -5.56 7.06
CA ASN A 170 3.56 -6.54 6.07
C ASN A 170 4.63 -7.58 5.68
N ALA A 171 5.90 -7.31 5.99
CA ALA A 171 6.99 -8.25 5.74
C ALA A 171 6.88 -9.54 6.57
N LEU A 172 6.47 -9.47 7.85
CA LEU A 172 6.40 -10.65 8.72
C LEU A 172 5.28 -11.63 8.31
N PRO A 173 4.03 -11.20 8.02
CA PRO A 173 3.04 -12.05 7.38
C PRO A 173 3.56 -12.70 6.09
N ALA A 174 4.25 -11.94 5.26
CA ALA A 174 4.80 -12.40 3.99
C ALA A 174 5.88 -13.48 4.16
N ILE A 175 6.80 -13.30 5.09
CA ILE A 175 7.86 -14.27 5.39
C ILE A 175 7.29 -15.57 5.95
N THR A 176 6.27 -15.48 6.82
CA THR A 176 5.78 -16.63 7.62
C THR A 176 4.52 -17.27 7.06
N ASN A 177 3.95 -16.77 5.96
CA ASN A 177 2.66 -17.19 5.39
C ASN A 177 1.49 -17.12 6.40
N ARG A 178 1.52 -16.15 7.30
CA ARG A 178 0.51 -15.97 8.33
C ARG A 178 -0.37 -14.76 8.02
N THR A 179 -1.58 -14.75 8.57
CA THR A 179 -2.44 -13.56 8.58
C THR A 179 -1.85 -12.46 9.46
N VAL A 180 -2.30 -11.23 9.27
CA VAL A 180 -1.94 -10.10 10.13
C VAL A 180 -2.34 -10.41 11.57
N GLN A 181 -3.53 -10.98 11.79
CA GLN A 181 -4.03 -11.36 13.12
C GLN A 181 -3.11 -12.35 13.82
N GLU A 182 -2.67 -13.40 13.14
CA GLU A 182 -1.75 -14.41 13.69
C GLU A 182 -0.38 -13.86 14.05
N VAL A 183 0.14 -12.92 13.23
CA VAL A 183 1.43 -12.26 13.51
C VAL A 183 1.32 -11.35 14.74
N TYR A 184 0.22 -10.60 14.90
CA TYR A 184 0.00 -9.78 16.08
C TYR A 184 -0.32 -10.61 17.34
N ALA A 185 -0.88 -11.82 17.20
CA ALA A 185 -1.12 -12.74 18.31
C ALA A 185 0.17 -13.43 18.80
N ASP A 186 1.18 -13.58 17.94
CA ASP A 186 2.46 -14.15 18.32
C ASP A 186 3.31 -13.16 19.13
N PRO A 187 3.69 -13.48 20.41
CA PRO A 187 4.40 -12.51 21.26
C PRO A 187 5.81 -12.14 20.76
N TYR A 188 6.46 -12.99 19.98
CA TYR A 188 7.77 -12.70 19.40
C TYR A 188 7.63 -11.81 18.18
N LEU A 189 6.76 -12.17 17.25
CA LEU A 189 6.55 -11.42 16.01
C LEU A 189 5.97 -10.03 16.30
N SER A 190 5.00 -9.91 17.21
CA SER A 190 4.45 -8.60 17.60
C SER A 190 5.49 -7.66 18.20
N ARG A 191 6.44 -8.18 18.98
CA ARG A 191 7.57 -7.37 19.46
C ARG A 191 8.54 -6.99 18.33
N LEU A 192 8.78 -7.89 17.38
CA LEU A 192 9.61 -7.58 16.22
C LEU A 192 8.98 -6.49 15.35
N MET A 193 7.65 -6.50 15.17
CA MET A 193 6.94 -5.41 14.47
C MET A 193 7.19 -4.04 15.11
N ILE A 194 7.16 -3.95 16.44
CA ILE A 194 7.49 -2.69 17.14
C ILE A 194 8.94 -2.27 16.91
N ARG A 195 9.87 -3.23 16.85
CA ARG A 195 11.27 -2.91 16.57
C ARG A 195 11.48 -2.41 15.14
N LEU A 196 10.83 -3.02 14.14
CA LEU A 196 10.82 -2.54 12.76
C LEU A 196 10.26 -1.12 12.66
N LEU A 197 9.12 -0.86 13.31
CA LEU A 197 8.51 0.46 13.39
C LEU A 197 9.46 1.50 14.00
N ARG A 198 10.22 1.14 15.03
CA ARG A 198 11.17 2.05 15.68
C ARG A 198 12.32 2.46 14.79
N GLU A 199 12.87 1.52 14.01
CA GLU A 199 13.89 1.88 13.01
C GLU A 199 13.32 2.91 12.02
N GLY A 200 12.11 2.65 11.48
CA GLY A 200 11.46 3.59 10.58
C GLY A 200 11.17 4.96 11.22
N LEU A 201 10.72 4.98 12.48
CA LEU A 201 10.50 6.24 13.22
C LEU A 201 11.80 7.03 13.43
N ALA A 202 12.90 6.36 13.75
CA ALA A 202 14.21 7.00 13.91
C ALA A 202 14.67 7.63 12.59
N VAL A 203 14.49 6.93 11.48
CA VAL A 203 14.80 7.44 10.13
C VAL A 203 13.97 8.69 9.82
N VAL A 204 12.65 8.61 9.98
CA VAL A 204 11.70 9.72 9.73
C VAL A 204 12.04 10.94 10.59
N GLN A 205 12.35 10.72 11.87
CA GLN A 205 12.73 11.78 12.80
C GLN A 205 14.05 12.43 12.39
N ARG A 206 15.06 11.63 12.03
CA ARG A 206 16.37 12.12 11.62
C ARG A 206 16.34 12.88 10.31
N ALA A 207 15.44 12.46 9.39
CA ALA A 207 15.19 13.13 8.12
C ALA A 207 14.32 14.40 8.24
N GLY A 208 13.82 14.73 9.43
CA GLY A 208 12.97 15.92 9.66
C GLY A 208 11.58 15.84 9.01
N ILE A 209 11.10 14.63 8.69
CA ILE A 209 9.83 14.43 7.99
C ILE A 209 8.65 14.71 8.94
N LYS A 210 7.77 15.62 8.53
CA LYS A 210 6.50 15.89 9.23
C LYS A 210 5.48 14.85 8.83
N LEU A 211 5.12 13.96 9.77
CA LEU A 211 4.04 12.99 9.55
C LEU A 211 2.67 13.67 9.60
N GLU A 212 1.72 13.16 8.83
CA GLU A 212 0.31 13.52 8.87
C GLU A 212 -0.54 12.30 9.25
N SER A 213 -1.56 12.51 10.10
CA SER A 213 -2.49 11.45 10.52
C SER A 213 -3.41 11.03 9.40
N LEU A 214 -3.70 9.74 9.34
CA LEU A 214 -4.71 9.15 8.47
C LEU A 214 -6.01 8.93 9.27
N PRO A 215 -7.17 8.79 8.62
CA PRO A 215 -8.43 8.51 9.31
C PRO A 215 -8.35 7.35 10.31
N ASP A 216 -7.65 6.28 9.94
CA ASP A 216 -7.55 5.05 10.73
C ASP A 216 -6.32 4.99 11.65
N VAL A 217 -5.32 5.85 11.42
CA VAL A 217 -4.03 5.81 12.12
C VAL A 217 -3.55 7.20 12.47
N SER A 218 -3.45 7.50 13.78
CA SER A 218 -2.93 8.79 14.23
C SER A 218 -1.41 8.77 14.42
N VAL A 219 -0.77 9.89 14.12
CA VAL A 219 0.65 10.14 14.39
C VAL A 219 0.95 9.97 15.89
N ALA A 220 0.04 10.41 16.76
CA ALA A 220 0.19 10.28 18.22
C ALA A 220 0.33 8.83 18.65
N LEU A 221 -0.51 7.92 18.11
CA LEU A 221 -0.44 6.49 18.40
C LEU A 221 0.90 5.89 17.94
N ILE A 222 1.32 6.20 16.73
CA ILE A 222 2.59 5.66 16.17
C ILE A 222 3.79 6.14 17.01
N ARG A 223 3.81 7.40 17.42
CA ARG A 223 4.84 7.96 18.32
C ARG A 223 4.78 7.30 19.70
N LEU A 224 3.59 7.06 20.25
CA LEU A 224 3.41 6.36 21.52
C LEU A 224 3.98 4.93 21.45
N LEU A 225 3.65 4.16 20.41
CA LEU A 225 4.19 2.81 20.20
C LEU A 225 5.73 2.83 20.06
N GLY A 226 6.28 3.87 19.47
CA GLY A 226 7.72 4.08 19.38
C GLY A 226 8.41 4.29 20.74
N ARG A 227 7.74 4.94 21.70
CA ARG A 227 8.31 5.34 23.00
C ARG A 227 8.10 4.30 24.12
N LEU A 228 6.96 3.61 24.12
CA LEU A 228 6.63 2.62 25.17
C LEU A 228 7.64 1.47 25.18
N PRO A 229 7.93 0.82 26.32
CA PRO A 229 8.68 -0.43 26.34
C PRO A 229 8.09 -1.44 25.34
N VAL A 230 8.96 -2.15 24.60
CA VAL A 230 8.53 -3.00 23.45
C VAL A 230 7.41 -3.96 23.79
N ARG A 231 7.45 -4.55 25.00
CA ARG A 231 6.41 -5.51 25.46
C ARG A 231 5.04 -4.85 25.59
N PHE A 232 4.98 -3.62 26.11
CA PHE A 232 3.73 -2.87 26.27
C PHE A 232 3.23 -2.35 24.92
N ALA A 233 4.11 -1.80 24.09
CA ALA A 233 3.76 -1.37 22.74
C ALA A 233 3.18 -2.52 21.90
N ALA A 234 3.80 -3.71 21.95
CA ALA A 234 3.31 -4.90 21.25
C ALA A 234 1.92 -5.34 21.76
N ARG A 235 1.70 -5.34 23.08
CA ARG A 235 0.36 -5.66 23.65
C ARG A 235 -0.70 -4.64 23.21
N LEU A 236 -0.39 -3.35 23.24
CA LEU A 236 -1.30 -2.28 22.81
C LEU A 236 -1.65 -2.41 21.32
N ALA A 237 -0.64 -2.62 20.46
CA ALA A 237 -0.85 -2.83 19.03
C ALA A 237 -1.69 -4.09 18.75
N SER A 238 -1.40 -5.21 19.41
CA SER A 238 -2.17 -6.45 19.30
C SER A 238 -3.61 -6.28 19.77
N ALA A 239 -3.85 -5.55 20.87
CA ALA A 239 -5.19 -5.25 21.35
C ALA A 239 -5.97 -4.38 20.35
N LYS A 240 -5.32 -3.37 19.74
CA LYS A 240 -5.94 -2.56 18.70
C LYS A 240 -6.33 -3.41 17.50
N VAL A 241 -5.42 -4.23 16.97
CA VAL A 241 -5.70 -5.11 15.81
C VAL A 241 -6.89 -6.02 16.10
N ARG A 242 -6.96 -6.66 17.27
CA ARG A 242 -8.11 -7.51 17.66
C ARG A 242 -9.45 -6.77 17.69
N ARG A 243 -9.44 -5.46 17.96
CA ARG A 243 -10.67 -4.65 18.03
C ARG A 243 -11.10 -4.06 16.70
N THR A 244 -10.13 -3.73 15.83
CA THR A 244 -10.39 -2.94 14.61
C THR A 244 -10.33 -3.77 13.34
N VAL A 245 -9.59 -4.88 13.35
CA VAL A 245 -9.47 -5.73 12.17
C VAL A 245 -10.62 -6.73 12.14
N SER A 246 -11.23 -6.88 10.96
CA SER A 246 -12.31 -7.84 10.67
C SER A 246 -12.00 -9.25 11.22
N THR A 247 -13.05 -10.02 11.50
CA THR A 247 -12.95 -11.46 11.78
C THR A 247 -12.46 -12.27 10.58
N LEU A 248 -12.58 -11.71 9.37
CA LEU A 248 -12.04 -12.33 8.16
C LEU A 248 -10.50 -12.29 8.18
N PRO A 249 -9.84 -13.33 7.65
CA PRO A 249 -8.38 -13.38 7.56
C PRO A 249 -7.83 -12.21 6.71
N VAL A 250 -6.96 -11.38 7.29
CA VAL A 250 -6.31 -10.28 6.57
C VAL A 250 -4.93 -10.74 6.10
N PHE A 251 -4.77 -10.80 4.78
CA PHE A 251 -3.48 -11.05 4.13
C PHE A 251 -2.88 -9.72 3.67
N GLY A 252 -1.73 -9.36 4.19
CA GLY A 252 -1.01 -8.17 3.73
C GLY A 252 -0.70 -8.24 2.23
N SER A 253 -0.61 -7.09 1.55
CA SER A 253 -0.38 -7.01 0.09
C SER A 253 0.88 -7.77 -0.35
N THR A 254 1.94 -7.74 0.45
CA THR A 254 3.19 -8.48 0.21
C THR A 254 2.95 -9.99 0.19
N LEU A 255 2.18 -10.53 1.16
CA LEU A 255 1.83 -11.96 1.18
C LEU A 255 0.94 -12.35 0.00
N GLN A 256 -0.04 -11.53 -0.36
CA GLN A 256 -0.89 -11.77 -1.52
C GLN A 256 -0.07 -11.85 -2.83
N SER A 257 0.98 -11.02 -2.95
CA SER A 257 1.89 -11.08 -4.10
C SER A 257 2.65 -12.40 -4.16
N LEU A 258 3.23 -12.84 -3.04
CA LEU A 258 3.95 -14.12 -2.94
C LEU A 258 3.07 -15.32 -3.27
N ARG A 259 1.82 -15.34 -2.75
CA ARG A 259 0.85 -16.43 -3.04
C ARG A 259 0.43 -16.50 -4.51
N ARG A 260 0.52 -15.37 -5.23
CA ARG A 260 0.27 -15.30 -6.67
C ARG A 260 1.54 -15.47 -7.51
N HIS A 261 2.66 -15.82 -6.90
CA HIS A 261 3.97 -15.91 -7.57
C HIS A 261 4.34 -14.62 -8.34
N ARG A 262 4.01 -13.45 -7.75
CA ARG A 262 4.31 -12.13 -8.31
C ARG A 262 5.33 -11.42 -7.44
N SER A 263 6.19 -10.61 -8.04
CA SER A 263 7.14 -9.75 -7.31
C SER A 263 6.40 -8.88 -6.29
N THR A 264 7.00 -8.70 -5.11
CA THR A 264 6.45 -7.86 -4.05
C THR A 264 6.87 -6.39 -4.23
N GLU A 265 6.38 -5.53 -3.36
CA GLU A 265 6.81 -4.13 -3.26
C GLU A 265 7.71 -3.91 -2.04
N ILE A 266 8.41 -4.95 -1.57
CA ILE A 266 9.22 -4.88 -0.34
C ILE A 266 10.29 -3.80 -0.40
N ASP A 267 10.89 -3.56 -1.57
CA ASP A 267 11.91 -2.53 -1.79
C ASP A 267 11.33 -1.11 -1.67
N TYR A 268 10.06 -0.93 -2.02
CA TYR A 268 9.33 0.33 -1.90
C TYR A 268 8.67 0.52 -0.52
N LEU A 269 8.76 -0.47 0.37
CA LEU A 269 8.27 -0.43 1.75
C LEU A 269 9.44 -0.45 2.74
N ASN A 270 9.82 -1.62 3.25
CA ASN A 270 10.96 -1.75 4.17
C ASN A 270 12.28 -1.30 3.52
N GLY A 271 12.46 -1.53 2.22
CA GLY A 271 13.62 -1.07 1.46
C GLY A 271 13.75 0.46 1.45
N GLU A 272 12.63 1.19 1.42
CA GLU A 272 12.65 2.66 1.49
C GLU A 272 13.12 3.18 2.85
N ILE A 273 12.78 2.48 3.95
CA ILE A 273 13.35 2.77 5.28
C ILE A 273 14.87 2.54 5.28
N VAL A 274 15.33 1.47 4.65
CA VAL A 274 16.76 1.15 4.55
C VAL A 274 17.50 2.21 3.74
N ARG A 275 16.95 2.58 2.59
CA ARG A 275 17.54 3.59 1.69
C ARG A 275 17.67 4.94 2.40
N LEU A 276 16.56 5.48 2.92
CA LEU A 276 16.60 6.76 3.62
C LEU A 276 17.44 6.68 4.89
N GLY A 277 17.41 5.56 5.62
CA GLY A 277 18.26 5.32 6.79
C GLY A 277 19.74 5.47 6.46
N THR A 278 20.18 4.93 5.32
CA THR A 278 21.55 5.07 4.82
C THR A 278 21.87 6.54 4.51
N GLU A 279 20.98 7.25 3.85
CA GLU A 279 21.17 8.66 3.47
C GLU A 279 21.29 9.60 4.68
N VAL A 280 20.51 9.32 5.74
CA VAL A 280 20.51 10.17 6.95
C VAL A 280 21.40 9.62 8.08
N GLY A 281 22.14 8.54 7.85
CA GLY A 281 23.06 7.93 8.81
C GLY A 281 22.38 7.22 10.00
N VAL A 282 21.18 6.66 9.79
CA VAL A 282 20.43 5.89 10.81
C VAL A 282 20.46 4.40 10.46
N PRO A 283 21.04 3.53 11.32
CA PRO A 283 21.06 2.09 11.08
C PRO A 283 19.65 1.47 11.08
N THR A 284 19.37 0.62 10.08
CA THR A 284 18.08 -0.09 9.93
C THR A 284 18.25 -1.59 9.73
N PRO A 285 19.00 -2.30 10.61
CA PRO A 285 19.38 -3.69 10.40
C PRO A 285 18.20 -4.65 10.33
N LEU A 286 17.10 -4.40 11.07
CA LEU A 286 15.93 -5.28 11.04
C LEU A 286 15.13 -5.11 9.75
N ASN A 287 14.94 -3.87 9.28
CA ASN A 287 14.29 -3.61 8.00
C ASN A 287 15.11 -4.20 6.84
N ALA A 288 16.43 -4.05 6.84
CA ALA A 288 17.31 -4.68 5.85
C ALA A 288 17.23 -6.21 5.89
N MET A 289 17.09 -6.81 7.08
CA MET A 289 16.94 -8.25 7.24
C MET A 289 15.63 -8.75 6.63
N VAL A 290 14.50 -8.12 6.95
CA VAL A 290 13.20 -8.58 6.43
C VAL A 290 13.10 -8.40 4.92
N VAL A 291 13.71 -7.37 4.32
CA VAL A 291 13.82 -7.22 2.87
C VAL A 291 14.52 -8.43 2.26
N LYS A 292 15.69 -8.82 2.76
CA LYS A 292 16.42 -10.00 2.30
C LYS A 292 15.63 -11.30 2.47
N MET A 293 14.87 -11.43 3.56
CA MET A 293 14.06 -12.61 3.82
C MET A 293 12.85 -12.70 2.87
N VAL A 294 12.20 -11.59 2.55
CA VAL A 294 11.12 -11.55 1.54
C VAL A 294 11.65 -11.92 0.17
N HIS A 295 12.78 -11.35 -0.27
CA HIS A 295 13.44 -11.75 -1.54
C HIS A 295 13.83 -13.23 -1.56
N ARG A 296 14.28 -13.78 -0.43
CA ARG A 296 14.53 -15.23 -0.34
C ARG A 296 13.27 -16.05 -0.56
N VAL A 297 12.13 -15.64 0.03
CA VAL A 297 10.83 -16.30 -0.19
C VAL A 297 10.40 -16.16 -1.65
N GLU A 298 10.52 -14.98 -2.26
CA GLU A 298 10.24 -14.75 -3.68
C GLU A 298 11.04 -15.71 -4.58
N LYS A 299 12.34 -15.79 -4.36
CA LYS A 299 13.25 -16.60 -5.19
C LYS A 299 13.03 -18.09 -5.00
N GLN A 300 12.74 -18.53 -3.76
CA GLN A 300 12.66 -19.96 -3.43
C GLN A 300 11.24 -20.51 -3.50
N GLY A 301 10.20 -19.67 -3.51
CA GLY A 301 8.80 -20.08 -3.40
C GLY A 301 8.44 -20.76 -2.06
N ARG A 302 9.31 -20.67 -1.04
CA ARG A 302 9.16 -21.33 0.25
C ARG A 302 9.14 -20.34 1.38
N PHE A 303 8.06 -20.33 2.15
CA PHE A 303 7.91 -19.49 3.34
C PHE A 303 8.84 -19.97 4.48
N LEU A 304 9.21 -19.01 5.34
CA LEU A 304 10.13 -19.28 6.45
C LEU A 304 9.38 -19.36 7.77
N GLY A 305 9.82 -20.27 8.65
CA GLY A 305 9.29 -20.35 10.02
C GLY A 305 9.81 -19.22 10.92
N VAL A 306 9.15 -19.04 12.06
CA VAL A 306 9.57 -18.05 13.08
C VAL A 306 11.01 -18.30 13.58
N ASN A 307 11.44 -19.56 13.63
CA ASN A 307 12.81 -19.90 14.06
C ASN A 307 13.86 -19.36 13.10
N ALA A 308 13.63 -19.40 11.78
CA ALA A 308 14.55 -18.82 10.82
C ALA A 308 14.71 -17.29 11.01
N ILE A 309 13.63 -16.60 11.41
CA ILE A 309 13.71 -15.16 11.76
C ILE A 309 14.55 -14.96 13.04
N ARG A 310 14.36 -15.83 14.06
CA ARG A 310 15.14 -15.76 15.31
C ARG A 310 16.63 -15.96 15.06
N GLU A 311 16.98 -16.98 14.30
CA GLU A 311 18.37 -17.29 13.93
C GLU A 311 19.02 -16.12 13.18
N ALA A 312 18.33 -15.53 12.20
CA ALA A 312 18.82 -14.38 11.45
C ALA A 312 19.06 -13.12 12.32
N ILE A 313 18.35 -12.98 13.44
CA ILE A 313 18.57 -11.87 14.39
C ILE A 313 19.77 -12.16 15.29
N VAL A 314 19.93 -13.39 15.76
CA VAL A 314 21.03 -13.80 16.65
C VAL A 314 22.39 -13.71 15.95
N THR A 315 22.49 -14.21 14.72
CA THR A 315 23.73 -14.17 13.91
C THR A 315 24.21 -12.78 13.55
N ARG A 316 23.43 -11.73 13.80
CA ARG A 316 23.81 -10.33 13.57
C ARG A 316 24.21 -9.58 14.84
N GLY A 317 23.97 -10.17 16.01
CA GLY A 317 24.32 -9.60 17.29
C GLY A 317 25.65 -10.13 17.85
N SER A 318 26.23 -11.11 17.18
CA SER A 318 27.60 -11.63 17.37
C SER A 318 28.53 -11.02 16.30
#